data_862e5c177834276b95cb674ebda66c9f
#
_entry.id   862e5c177834276b95cb674ebda66c9f
#
_cell.length_a   1.000
_cell.length_b   1.000
_cell.length_c   1.000
_cell.angle_alpha   90.00
_cell.angle_beta   90.00
_cell.angle_gamma   90.00
#
_symmetry.space_group_name_H-M   'P 1'
#
loop_
_entity.id
_entity.type
_entity.pdbx_description
1 polymer ?
#
loop_
_entity_poly.entity_id
_entity_poly.type
_entity_poly.pdbx_seq_one_letter_code
_entity_poly.pdbx_strand_id
1 'polypeptide(L)'
;MCIRDRLVIGRFLATAKVDFSRQVAIVGSEVKKTGYMKVFPGCPVADLLDGILLDTERKLRIIAGDVLVGTKLDESSAYTPLNLDQITVIPEGDDVSELFGWIAPRFNQFSMNHSYFSWLTPGKEYRLDARIKGGERAMIMSNEYTKVFPFDIYPEQLIKAILAFDIDKMEALGIYEVAPEDFALCEFVDSSKKPLQQIVRQALDLLYKEMN
;
A
#
# COMPACT_ATOMS: atom_id res chain seq x y z
N MET A 1 6.95 -20.24 -13.10
CA MET A 1 6.89 -19.31 -14.26
C MET A 1 5.54 -18.60 -14.24
N CYS A 2 5.53 -17.29 -14.09
CA CYS A 2 4.29 -16.52 -13.97
C CYS A 2 3.59 -16.33 -15.35
N ILE A 3 2.35 -15.89 -15.34
CA ILE A 3 1.58 -15.64 -16.57
C ILE A 3 2.28 -14.60 -17.45
N ARG A 4 2.92 -13.61 -16.86
CA ARG A 4 3.70 -12.57 -17.52
C ARG A 4 4.85 -13.13 -18.37
N ASP A 5 5.63 -14.04 -17.79
CA ASP A 5 6.76 -14.68 -18.47
C ASP A 5 6.30 -15.48 -19.68
N ARG A 6 5.18 -16.21 -19.52
CA ARG A 6 4.56 -16.95 -20.61
C ARG A 6 4.11 -16.04 -21.74
N LEU A 7 3.57 -14.85 -21.43
CA LEU A 7 3.17 -13.88 -22.45
C LEU A 7 4.35 -13.34 -23.24
N VAL A 8 5.46 -13.01 -22.57
CA VAL A 8 6.69 -12.52 -23.24
C VAL A 8 7.28 -13.61 -24.14
N ILE A 9 7.37 -14.83 -23.64
CA ILE A 9 7.86 -15.97 -24.43
C ILE A 9 6.91 -16.26 -25.61
N GLY A 10 5.61 -16.26 -25.41
CA GLY A 10 4.62 -16.47 -26.46
C GLY A 10 4.73 -15.40 -27.57
N ARG A 11 4.88 -14.13 -27.20
CA ARG A 11 5.10 -13.05 -28.18
C ARG A 11 6.40 -13.23 -28.96
N PHE A 12 7.48 -13.59 -28.28
CA PHE A 12 8.75 -13.87 -28.92
C PHE A 12 8.64 -15.02 -29.95
N LEU A 13 8.01 -16.12 -29.57
CA LEU A 13 7.83 -17.27 -30.47
C LEU A 13 6.94 -16.93 -31.68
N ALA A 14 5.93 -16.07 -31.50
CA ALA A 14 5.04 -15.66 -32.58
C ALA A 14 5.65 -14.63 -33.55
N THR A 15 6.51 -13.72 -33.03
CA THR A 15 6.98 -12.55 -33.81
C THR A 15 8.48 -12.56 -34.06
N ALA A 16 9.25 -13.47 -33.43
CA ALA A 16 10.71 -13.48 -33.37
C ALA A 16 11.33 -12.17 -32.86
N LYS A 17 10.53 -11.33 -32.15
CA LYS A 17 10.97 -10.07 -31.56
C LYS A 17 10.69 -10.08 -30.06
N VAL A 18 11.67 -9.62 -29.29
CA VAL A 18 11.50 -9.47 -27.84
C VAL A 18 10.73 -8.18 -27.56
N ASP A 19 9.59 -8.29 -26.88
CA ASP A 19 8.76 -7.16 -26.44
C ASP A 19 8.53 -7.22 -24.94
N PHE A 20 9.25 -6.39 -24.20
CA PHE A 20 9.09 -6.23 -22.75
C PHE A 20 8.09 -5.14 -22.36
N SER A 21 7.41 -4.55 -23.34
CA SER A 21 6.41 -3.53 -23.03
C SER A 21 5.26 -4.09 -22.19
N ARG A 22 4.76 -3.27 -21.30
CA ARG A 22 3.66 -3.60 -20.37
C ARG A 22 2.57 -2.54 -20.43
N GLN A 23 1.36 -2.94 -20.13
CA GLN A 23 0.29 -2.01 -19.86
C GLN A 23 0.28 -1.73 -18.36
N VAL A 24 0.43 -0.46 -18.00
CA VAL A 24 0.43 0.04 -16.64
C VAL A 24 -0.79 0.92 -16.46
N ALA A 25 -1.54 0.71 -15.38
CA ALA A 25 -2.65 1.56 -15.01
C ALA A 25 -2.12 2.84 -14.36
N ILE A 26 -2.62 4.00 -14.78
CA ILE A 26 -2.35 5.28 -14.10
C ILE A 26 -3.64 5.73 -13.44
N VAL A 27 -3.61 5.83 -12.10
CA VAL A 27 -4.76 6.09 -11.26
C VAL A 27 -4.43 7.08 -10.15
N GLY A 28 -5.45 7.58 -9.46
CA GLY A 28 -5.29 8.48 -8.32
C GLY A 28 -6.10 9.77 -8.49
N SER A 29 -6.26 10.48 -7.39
CA SER A 29 -7.05 11.72 -7.35
C SER A 29 -6.36 12.91 -8.01
N GLU A 30 -5.05 12.80 -8.27
CA GLU A 30 -4.22 13.88 -8.83
C GLU A 30 -3.91 13.67 -10.33
N VAL A 31 -4.60 12.74 -10.97
CA VAL A 31 -4.46 12.43 -12.39
C VAL A 31 -5.64 13.05 -13.17
N LYS A 32 -5.36 13.76 -14.26
CA LYS A 32 -6.39 14.40 -15.13
C LYS A 32 -7.36 13.38 -15.70
N LYS A 33 -6.83 12.23 -16.11
CA LYS A 33 -7.62 11.13 -16.67
C LYS A 33 -6.95 9.81 -16.33
N THR A 34 -7.67 8.96 -15.63
CA THR A 34 -7.24 7.58 -15.35
C THR A 34 -7.29 6.74 -16.60
N GLY A 35 -6.37 5.78 -16.74
CA GLY A 35 -6.32 4.92 -17.92
C GLY A 35 -5.11 3.98 -17.90
N TYR A 36 -4.92 3.31 -19.03
CA TYR A 36 -3.79 2.42 -19.25
C TYR A 36 -2.80 3.04 -20.22
N MET A 37 -1.53 2.89 -19.92
CA MET A 37 -0.42 3.32 -20.77
C MET A 37 0.51 2.14 -21.06
N LYS A 38 1.05 2.10 -22.28
CA LYS A 38 2.09 1.14 -22.64
C LYS A 38 3.43 1.67 -22.22
N VAL A 39 4.12 0.95 -21.31
CA VAL A 39 5.34 1.36 -20.65
C VAL A 39 6.42 0.31 -20.85
N PHE A 40 7.68 0.73 -20.97
CA PHE A 40 8.83 -0.15 -20.88
C PHE A 40 9.42 -0.09 -19.48
N PRO A 41 9.77 -1.23 -18.86
CA PRO A 41 10.49 -1.23 -17.60
C PRO A 41 11.78 -0.42 -17.70
N GLY A 42 12.08 0.38 -16.67
CA GLY A 42 13.26 1.24 -16.64
C GLY A 42 13.08 2.61 -17.31
N CYS A 43 11.88 2.98 -17.77
CA CYS A 43 11.67 4.36 -18.21
C CYS A 43 11.51 5.32 -17.02
N PRO A 44 11.92 6.60 -17.16
CA PRO A 44 11.77 7.59 -16.11
C PRO A 44 10.29 7.82 -15.77
N VAL A 45 9.97 7.88 -14.49
CA VAL A 45 8.61 8.12 -14.03
C VAL A 45 8.14 9.52 -14.38
N ALA A 46 9.04 10.50 -14.37
CA ALA A 46 8.74 11.88 -14.75
C ALA A 46 8.19 11.99 -16.19
N ASP A 47 8.83 11.29 -17.14
CA ASP A 47 8.39 11.28 -18.54
C ASP A 47 7.01 10.65 -18.73
N LEU A 48 6.69 9.65 -17.91
CA LEU A 48 5.38 8.98 -17.95
C LEU A 48 4.25 9.84 -17.41
N LEU A 49 4.55 10.70 -16.45
CA LEU A 49 3.55 11.52 -15.77
C LEU A 49 3.44 12.93 -16.38
N ASP A 50 4.32 13.27 -17.31
CA ASP A 50 4.29 14.57 -17.98
C ASP A 50 2.95 14.81 -18.69
N GLY A 51 2.35 15.96 -18.43
CA GLY A 51 1.05 16.36 -18.95
C GLY A 51 -0.17 15.58 -18.43
N ILE A 52 0.04 14.53 -17.62
CA ILE A 52 -1.03 13.67 -17.09
C ILE A 52 -1.48 14.15 -15.70
N LEU A 53 -0.57 14.71 -14.91
CA LEU A 53 -0.87 15.21 -13.57
C LEU A 53 -1.77 16.45 -13.62
N LEU A 54 -2.61 16.58 -12.59
CA LEU A 54 -3.33 17.82 -12.34
C LEU A 54 -2.31 18.92 -12.00
N ASP A 55 -2.56 20.12 -12.52
CA ASP A 55 -1.76 21.29 -12.19
C ASP A 55 -2.13 21.74 -10.76
N THR A 56 -1.35 21.31 -9.79
CA THR A 56 -1.58 21.58 -8.35
C THR A 56 -0.27 22.03 -7.73
N GLU A 57 -0.36 23.05 -6.87
CA GLU A 57 0.78 23.54 -6.07
C GLU A 57 1.16 22.56 -4.94
N ARG A 58 0.38 21.49 -4.77
CA ARG A 58 0.58 20.51 -3.70
C ARG A 58 1.64 19.51 -4.06
N LYS A 59 2.42 19.11 -3.06
CA LYS A 59 3.35 18.01 -3.18
C LYS A 59 2.57 16.70 -3.39
N LEU A 60 2.98 15.94 -4.38
CA LEU A 60 2.36 14.69 -4.76
C LEU A 60 3.14 13.50 -4.23
N ARG A 61 2.43 12.43 -3.92
CA ARG A 61 3.00 11.12 -3.65
C ARG A 61 2.74 10.21 -4.83
N ILE A 62 3.81 9.80 -5.48
CA ILE A 62 3.78 8.82 -6.57
C ILE A 62 4.11 7.45 -5.98
N ILE A 63 3.26 6.48 -6.25
CA ILE A 63 3.36 5.12 -5.69
C ILE A 63 3.41 4.13 -6.85
N ALA A 64 4.44 3.28 -6.87
CA ALA A 64 4.47 2.09 -7.72
C ALA A 64 3.63 1.00 -7.08
N GLY A 65 2.49 0.70 -7.65
CA GLY A 65 1.45 -0.16 -7.09
C GLY A 65 0.27 0.61 -6.53
N ASP A 66 -0.46 -0.02 -5.63
CA ASP A 66 -1.62 0.55 -4.95
C ASP A 66 -1.23 1.32 -3.67
N VAL A 67 -2.23 1.91 -3.01
CA VAL A 67 -2.03 2.70 -1.79
C VAL A 67 -1.75 1.86 -0.54
N LEU A 68 -1.98 0.55 -0.59
CA LEU A 68 -1.87 -0.36 0.56
C LEU A 68 -0.50 -1.02 0.65
N VAL A 69 0.03 -1.52 -0.49
CA VAL A 69 1.29 -2.28 -0.55
C VAL A 69 2.32 -1.67 -1.48
N GLY A 70 1.99 -0.59 -2.17
CA GLY A 70 2.87 0.05 -3.14
C GLY A 70 4.08 0.74 -2.51
N THR A 71 5.11 0.96 -3.32
CA THR A 71 6.34 1.62 -2.92
C THR A 71 6.35 3.07 -3.39
N LYS A 72 6.69 4.00 -2.52
CA LYS A 72 6.85 5.41 -2.89
C LYS A 72 8.01 5.56 -3.88
N LEU A 73 7.77 6.31 -4.95
CA LEU A 73 8.76 6.70 -5.95
C LEU A 73 9.11 8.18 -5.80
N ASP A 74 10.38 8.49 -6.02
CA ASP A 74 10.82 9.89 -6.14
C ASP A 74 10.52 10.41 -7.54
N GLU A 75 9.81 11.53 -7.64
CA GLU A 75 9.38 12.11 -8.91
C GLU A 75 10.54 12.38 -9.89
N SER A 76 11.67 12.85 -9.39
CA SER A 76 12.80 13.30 -10.20
C SER A 76 13.83 12.22 -10.55
N SER A 77 13.91 11.13 -9.79
CA SER A 77 14.98 10.13 -9.89
C SER A 77 14.51 8.70 -10.09
N ALA A 78 13.22 8.45 -9.97
CA ALA A 78 12.67 7.11 -10.04
C ALA A 78 12.51 6.60 -11.47
N TYR A 79 12.85 5.34 -11.64
CA TYR A 79 12.58 4.56 -12.84
C TYR A 79 11.50 3.53 -12.57
N THR A 80 10.76 3.17 -13.62
CA THR A 80 9.71 2.16 -13.51
C THR A 80 10.30 0.78 -13.17
N PRO A 81 9.86 0.16 -12.08
CA PRO A 81 10.31 -1.19 -11.72
C PRO A 81 9.81 -2.25 -12.69
N LEU A 82 10.50 -3.40 -12.71
CA LEU A 82 10.14 -4.51 -13.60
C LEU A 82 8.73 -5.04 -13.35
N ASN A 83 8.26 -5.02 -12.12
CA ASN A 83 6.96 -5.57 -11.71
C ASN A 83 5.86 -4.51 -11.58
N LEU A 84 5.97 -3.40 -12.32
CA LEU A 84 4.99 -2.34 -12.28
C LEU A 84 3.73 -2.73 -13.05
N ASP A 85 2.60 -2.73 -12.36
CA ASP A 85 1.26 -2.93 -12.94
C ASP A 85 0.40 -1.67 -12.86
N GLN A 86 0.71 -0.80 -11.88
CA GLN A 86 -0.06 0.41 -11.59
C GLN A 86 0.84 1.50 -11.04
N ILE A 87 0.55 2.75 -11.40
CA ILE A 87 1.07 3.95 -10.74
C ILE A 87 -0.12 4.66 -10.11
N THR A 88 -0.02 4.93 -8.82
CA THR A 88 -1.04 5.66 -8.07
C THR A 88 -0.51 7.02 -7.64
N VAL A 89 -1.24 8.09 -7.93
CA VAL A 89 -0.84 9.47 -7.56
C VAL A 89 -1.87 10.07 -6.63
N ILE A 90 -1.43 10.42 -5.42
CA ILE A 90 -2.26 11.04 -4.38
C ILE A 90 -1.54 12.25 -3.78
N PRO A 91 -2.23 13.16 -3.06
CA PRO A 91 -1.59 14.24 -2.31
C PRO A 91 -0.68 13.67 -1.21
N GLU A 92 0.51 14.22 -1.04
CA GLU A 92 1.39 13.89 0.09
C GLU A 92 0.78 14.31 1.42
N GLY A 93 0.14 15.49 1.46
CA GLY A 93 -0.54 15.98 2.65
C GLY A 93 0.39 16.64 3.70
N ASP A 94 1.61 16.99 3.34
CA ASP A 94 2.58 17.67 4.21
C ASP A 94 2.18 19.11 4.57
N ASP A 95 1.18 19.64 3.89
CA ASP A 95 0.71 21.02 3.98
C ASP A 95 -0.06 21.32 5.28
N VAL A 96 -0.47 20.28 6.01
CA VAL A 96 -1.24 20.44 7.25
C VAL A 96 -0.69 19.53 8.35
N SER A 97 -0.26 20.14 9.45
CA SER A 97 0.11 19.42 10.67
C SER A 97 -1.09 19.33 11.62
N GLU A 98 -1.57 18.12 11.89
CA GLU A 98 -2.76 17.88 12.70
C GLU A 98 -2.41 17.14 14.00
N LEU A 99 -2.38 17.88 15.12
CA LEU A 99 -2.12 17.29 16.43
C LEU A 99 -3.31 16.43 16.93
N PHE A 100 -4.54 16.85 16.67
CA PHE A 100 -5.78 16.19 17.11
C PHE A 100 -6.62 15.65 15.94
N GLY A 101 -6.00 15.25 14.86
CA GLY A 101 -6.68 14.80 13.64
C GLY A 101 -7.63 13.62 13.83
N TRP A 102 -7.44 12.83 14.88
CA TRP A 102 -8.27 11.66 15.19
C TRP A 102 -9.61 12.00 15.88
N ILE A 103 -9.75 13.18 16.47
CA ILE A 103 -10.97 13.60 17.19
C ILE A 103 -11.75 14.68 16.42
N ALA A 104 -11.15 15.29 15.41
CA ALA A 104 -11.79 16.38 14.66
C ALA A 104 -13.00 15.86 13.87
N PRO A 105 -14.19 16.44 14.01
CA PRO A 105 -15.35 16.08 13.22
C PRO A 105 -15.10 16.49 11.76
N ARG A 106 -14.97 15.52 10.86
CA ARG A 106 -14.66 15.76 9.46
C ARG A 106 -15.71 15.15 8.56
N PHE A 107 -16.40 15.99 7.80
CA PHE A 107 -17.46 15.57 6.88
C PHE A 107 -16.92 15.06 5.53
N ASN A 108 -15.66 15.37 5.19
CA ASN A 108 -15.03 15.05 3.92
C ASN A 108 -13.90 14.01 4.05
N GLN A 109 -13.87 13.25 5.13
CA GLN A 109 -12.88 12.20 5.33
C GLN A 109 -13.55 10.88 5.62
N PHE A 110 -13.01 9.82 5.03
CA PHE A 110 -13.43 8.46 5.28
C PHE A 110 -12.92 7.96 6.65
N SER A 111 -13.74 7.19 7.36
CA SER A 111 -13.37 6.52 8.60
C SER A 111 -14.05 5.17 8.69
N MET A 112 -13.26 4.11 8.81
CA MET A 112 -13.76 2.75 9.08
C MET A 112 -14.36 2.64 10.50
N ASN A 113 -13.76 3.30 11.48
CA ASN A 113 -14.13 3.19 12.91
C ASN A 113 -15.23 4.18 13.32
N HIS A 114 -15.96 4.75 12.37
CA HIS A 114 -16.99 5.73 12.62
C HIS A 114 -16.53 6.97 13.42
N SER A 115 -15.22 7.24 13.45
CA SER A 115 -14.66 8.45 14.08
C SER A 115 -15.05 9.73 13.36
N TYR A 116 -15.42 9.62 12.08
CA TYR A 116 -15.96 10.70 11.25
C TYR A 116 -17.34 10.29 10.72
N PHE A 117 -18.12 11.25 10.26
CA PHE A 117 -19.49 11.03 9.80
C PHE A 117 -19.62 10.45 8.39
N SER A 118 -18.59 9.77 7.87
CA SER A 118 -18.61 9.16 6.54
C SER A 118 -19.71 8.09 6.36
N TRP A 119 -20.10 7.45 7.44
CA TRP A 119 -21.16 6.44 7.47
C TRP A 119 -22.57 7.00 7.20
N LEU A 120 -22.78 8.32 7.35
CA LEU A 120 -24.03 8.99 7.02
C LEU A 120 -24.23 9.22 5.51
N THR A 121 -23.14 9.13 4.73
CA THR A 121 -23.18 9.38 3.29
C THR A 121 -22.60 8.20 2.51
N PRO A 122 -23.29 7.07 2.46
CA PRO A 122 -22.87 5.90 1.69
C PRO A 122 -22.80 6.27 0.20
N GLY A 123 -21.75 5.85 -0.48
CA GLY A 123 -21.54 6.11 -1.91
C GLY A 123 -20.82 7.43 -2.24
N LYS A 124 -20.42 8.21 -1.23
CA LYS A 124 -19.59 9.39 -1.45
C LYS A 124 -18.15 8.97 -1.75
N GLU A 125 -17.57 9.53 -2.82
CA GLU A 125 -16.15 9.37 -3.12
C GLU A 125 -15.31 10.30 -2.24
N TYR A 126 -14.21 9.77 -1.71
CA TYR A 126 -13.29 10.49 -0.83
C TYR A 126 -11.92 10.62 -1.49
N ARG A 127 -11.36 11.84 -1.48
CA ARG A 127 -9.99 12.07 -1.90
C ARG A 127 -9.05 11.68 -0.75
N LEU A 128 -8.33 10.58 -0.94
CA LEU A 128 -7.34 10.11 0.02
C LEU A 128 -6.05 10.93 -0.07
N ASP A 129 -5.40 11.09 1.06
CA ASP A 129 -4.06 11.66 1.18
C ASP A 129 -3.14 10.70 1.98
N ALA A 130 -1.83 10.93 1.95
CA ALA A 130 -0.86 10.08 2.61
C ALA A 130 -0.61 10.42 4.09
N ARG A 131 -1.44 11.25 4.70
CA ARG A 131 -1.27 11.64 6.11
C ARG A 131 -1.68 10.54 7.07
N ILE A 132 -0.88 10.41 8.12
CA ILE A 132 -1.30 9.70 9.34
C ILE A 132 -2.18 10.66 10.13
N LYS A 133 -3.47 10.34 10.25
CA LYS A 133 -4.45 11.18 10.98
C LYS A 133 -4.42 10.83 12.48
N GLY A 134 -3.66 11.56 13.22
CA GLY A 134 -3.34 11.33 14.62
C GLY A 134 -1.93 10.81 14.83
N GLY A 135 -1.59 10.49 16.07
CA GLY A 135 -0.28 9.94 16.44
C GLY A 135 -0.28 8.42 16.51
N GLU A 136 0.89 7.83 16.39
CA GLU A 136 1.13 6.42 16.70
C GLU A 136 0.85 6.14 18.18
N ARG A 137 0.19 5.02 18.49
CA ARG A 137 -0.24 4.65 19.84
C ARG A 137 0.18 3.22 20.18
N ALA A 138 0.05 2.87 21.47
CA ALA A 138 0.16 1.49 21.89
C ALA A 138 -0.93 0.64 21.23
N MET A 139 -0.56 -0.54 20.76
CA MET A 139 -1.49 -1.49 20.16
C MET A 139 -2.51 -1.98 21.19
N ILE A 140 -3.78 -1.91 20.84
CA ILE A 140 -4.89 -2.45 21.60
C ILE A 140 -5.51 -3.64 20.87
N MET A 141 -6.09 -4.58 21.62
CA MET A 141 -6.83 -5.72 21.06
C MET A 141 -8.26 -5.25 20.76
N SER A 142 -8.50 -4.86 19.52
CA SER A 142 -9.79 -4.29 19.09
C SER A 142 -10.67 -5.27 18.31
N ASN A 143 -10.12 -6.43 17.92
CA ASN A 143 -10.70 -7.40 16.99
C ASN A 143 -11.02 -6.83 15.59
N GLU A 144 -10.45 -5.66 15.24
CA GLU A 144 -10.65 -5.07 13.92
C GLU A 144 -9.89 -5.84 12.84
N TYR A 145 -8.70 -6.37 13.16
CA TYR A 145 -7.89 -7.09 12.19
C TYR A 145 -8.56 -8.39 11.74
N THR A 146 -9.19 -9.12 12.65
CA THR A 146 -9.90 -10.36 12.33
C THR A 146 -11.04 -10.16 11.30
N LYS A 147 -11.61 -8.95 11.21
CA LYS A 147 -12.66 -8.64 10.25
C LYS A 147 -12.17 -8.50 8.80
N VAL A 148 -10.89 -8.19 8.62
CA VAL A 148 -10.31 -7.85 7.32
C VAL A 148 -9.15 -8.76 6.93
N PHE A 149 -8.66 -9.58 7.84
CA PHE A 149 -7.56 -10.50 7.57
C PHE A 149 -8.03 -11.67 6.67
N PRO A 150 -7.26 -12.04 5.62
CA PRO A 150 -7.73 -12.99 4.62
C PRO A 150 -7.68 -14.47 5.06
N PHE A 151 -6.98 -14.78 6.16
CA PHE A 151 -6.78 -16.15 6.64
C PHE A 151 -7.42 -16.38 8.01
N ASP A 152 -7.71 -17.65 8.32
CA ASP A 152 -8.26 -18.06 9.61
C ASP A 152 -7.13 -18.27 10.65
N ILE A 153 -6.47 -17.17 11.00
CA ILE A 153 -5.48 -17.08 12.08
C ILE A 153 -5.82 -15.92 13.02
N TYR A 154 -5.07 -15.77 14.09
CA TYR A 154 -5.24 -14.70 15.07
C TYR A 154 -4.26 -13.53 14.82
N PRO A 155 -4.55 -12.59 13.90
CA PRO A 155 -3.59 -11.57 13.48
C PRO A 155 -3.15 -10.63 14.61
N GLU A 156 -4.04 -10.26 15.52
CA GLU A 156 -3.69 -9.39 16.66
C GLU A 156 -2.75 -10.08 17.65
N GLN A 157 -3.00 -11.36 17.93
CA GLN A 157 -2.15 -12.17 18.80
C GLN A 157 -0.79 -12.40 18.14
N LEU A 158 -0.75 -12.66 16.86
CA LEU A 158 0.50 -12.83 16.10
C LEU A 158 1.35 -11.56 16.17
N ILE A 159 0.78 -10.38 15.88
CA ILE A 159 1.52 -9.11 16.00
C ILE A 159 2.03 -8.88 17.43
N LYS A 160 1.26 -9.24 18.46
CA LYS A 160 1.72 -9.13 19.84
C LYS A 160 2.86 -10.09 20.17
N ALA A 161 2.84 -11.32 19.66
CA ALA A 161 3.94 -12.27 19.80
C ALA A 161 5.21 -11.73 19.13
N ILE A 162 5.09 -11.13 17.95
CA ILE A 162 6.19 -10.48 17.24
C ILE A 162 6.77 -9.32 18.06
N LEU A 163 5.94 -8.45 18.59
CA LEU A 163 6.38 -7.30 19.40
C LEU A 163 7.01 -7.73 20.73
N ALA A 164 6.65 -8.91 21.26
CA ALA A 164 7.24 -9.52 22.46
C ALA A 164 8.50 -10.34 22.16
N PHE A 165 8.88 -10.55 20.91
CA PHE A 165 9.96 -11.43 20.46
C PHE A 165 9.81 -12.88 20.96
N ASP A 166 8.57 -13.38 21.05
CA ASP A 166 8.25 -14.73 21.51
C ASP A 166 8.16 -15.67 20.29
N ILE A 167 9.30 -16.26 19.91
CA ILE A 167 9.44 -17.08 18.70
C ILE A 167 8.50 -18.28 18.75
N ASP A 168 8.42 -18.99 19.87
CA ASP A 168 7.56 -20.17 20.02
C ASP A 168 6.09 -19.82 19.76
N LYS A 169 5.64 -18.65 20.24
CA LYS A 169 4.29 -18.18 19.96
C LYS A 169 4.09 -17.69 18.53
N MET A 170 5.10 -17.06 17.92
CA MET A 170 5.01 -16.69 16.50
C MET A 170 4.78 -17.93 15.64
N GLU A 171 5.54 -19.00 15.88
CA GLU A 171 5.40 -20.27 15.17
C GLU A 171 4.04 -20.92 15.41
N ALA A 172 3.62 -21.02 16.68
CA ALA A 172 2.33 -21.57 17.05
C ALA A 172 1.13 -20.79 16.47
N LEU A 173 1.30 -19.50 16.18
CA LEU A 173 0.29 -18.62 15.60
C LEU A 173 0.38 -18.51 14.07
N GLY A 174 1.30 -19.23 13.42
CA GLY A 174 1.36 -19.34 11.96
C GLY A 174 2.15 -18.24 11.26
N ILE A 175 3.26 -17.75 11.85
CA ILE A 175 4.12 -16.72 11.22
C ILE A 175 4.62 -17.11 9.83
N TYR A 176 4.83 -18.41 9.57
CA TYR A 176 5.29 -18.91 8.27
C TYR A 176 4.20 -19.00 7.19
N GLU A 177 2.94 -18.81 7.57
CA GLU A 177 1.79 -18.88 6.66
C GLU A 177 1.39 -17.51 6.11
N VAL A 178 2.04 -16.44 6.58
CA VAL A 178 1.68 -15.05 6.25
C VAL A 178 2.80 -14.31 5.56
N ALA A 179 2.42 -13.40 4.69
CA ALA A 179 3.29 -12.38 4.11
C ALA A 179 2.99 -11.01 4.72
N PRO A 180 3.95 -10.07 4.73
CA PRO A 180 3.71 -8.70 5.19
C PRO A 180 2.51 -8.03 4.51
N GLU A 181 2.34 -8.29 3.22
CA GLU A 181 1.28 -7.74 2.38
C GLU A 181 -0.14 -8.16 2.83
N ASP A 182 -0.28 -9.31 3.50
CA ASP A 182 -1.55 -9.79 4.06
C ASP A 182 -2.06 -8.88 5.18
N PHE A 183 -1.16 -8.16 5.85
CA PHE A 183 -1.47 -7.19 6.89
C PHE A 183 -1.81 -5.78 6.36
N ALA A 184 -1.84 -5.57 5.06
CA ALA A 184 -2.10 -4.26 4.47
C ALA A 184 -3.47 -3.69 4.85
N LEU A 185 -4.52 -4.51 4.80
CA LEU A 185 -5.85 -4.10 5.26
C LEU A 185 -5.91 -3.92 6.78
N CYS A 186 -5.19 -4.73 7.54
CA CYS A 186 -5.08 -4.56 9.00
C CYS A 186 -4.44 -3.22 9.35
N GLU A 187 -3.36 -2.85 8.64
CA GLU A 187 -2.70 -1.56 8.81
C GLU A 187 -3.63 -0.38 8.48
N PHE A 188 -4.46 -0.53 7.44
CA PHE A 188 -5.44 0.49 7.07
C PHE A 188 -6.51 0.71 8.14
N VAL A 189 -7.04 -0.35 8.76
CA VAL A 189 -8.08 -0.25 9.79
C VAL A 189 -7.52 0.00 11.19
N ASP A 190 -6.20 -0.14 11.38
CA ASP A 190 -5.59 0.00 12.70
C ASP A 190 -5.78 1.38 13.30
N SER A 191 -6.46 1.43 14.42
CA SER A 191 -6.63 2.65 15.22
C SER A 191 -5.35 3.10 15.92
N SER A 192 -4.39 2.18 16.14
CA SER A 192 -3.11 2.44 16.81
C SER A 192 -2.06 3.02 15.87
N LYS A 193 -2.29 2.98 14.56
CA LYS A 193 -1.39 3.49 13.51
C LYS A 193 0.00 2.83 13.51
N LYS A 194 0.03 1.53 13.75
CA LYS A 194 1.27 0.75 13.71
C LYS A 194 1.63 0.34 12.28
N PRO A 195 2.91 0.37 11.89
CA PRO A 195 3.39 -0.11 10.60
C PRO A 195 3.44 -1.64 10.59
N LEU A 196 2.28 -2.30 10.47
CA LEU A 196 2.15 -3.75 10.65
C LEU A 196 2.93 -4.54 9.61
N GLN A 197 2.90 -4.11 8.36
CA GLN A 197 3.66 -4.76 7.28
C GLN A 197 5.15 -4.75 7.57
N GLN A 198 5.68 -3.62 8.06
CA GLN A 198 7.09 -3.50 8.45
C GLN A 198 7.42 -4.39 9.65
N ILE A 199 6.55 -4.46 10.65
CA ILE A 199 6.72 -5.30 11.84
C ILE A 199 6.81 -6.77 11.44
N VAL A 200 5.91 -7.25 10.57
CA VAL A 200 5.92 -8.63 10.07
C VAL A 200 7.18 -8.91 9.23
N ARG A 201 7.59 -7.98 8.38
CA ARG A 201 8.83 -8.11 7.58
C ARG A 201 10.05 -8.29 8.47
N GLN A 202 10.19 -7.45 9.49
CA GLN A 202 11.30 -7.54 10.44
C GLN A 202 11.30 -8.86 11.23
N ALA A 203 10.11 -9.37 11.58
CA ALA A 203 9.98 -10.65 12.26
C ALA A 203 10.44 -11.82 11.36
N LEU A 204 10.00 -11.86 10.11
CA LEU A 204 10.42 -12.88 9.16
C LEU A 204 11.92 -12.83 8.88
N ASP A 205 12.50 -11.63 8.75
CA ASP A 205 13.95 -11.44 8.58
C ASP A 205 14.74 -11.89 9.81
N LEU A 206 14.19 -11.70 11.03
CA LEU A 206 14.78 -12.19 12.26
C LEU A 206 14.77 -13.72 12.31
N LEU A 207 13.60 -14.33 12.09
CA LEU A 207 13.46 -15.79 12.06
C LEU A 207 14.41 -16.43 11.06
N TYR A 208 14.52 -15.84 9.87
CA TYR A 208 15.46 -16.32 8.86
C TYR A 208 16.91 -16.31 9.34
N LYS A 209 17.32 -15.32 10.13
CA LYS A 209 18.66 -15.24 10.70
C LYS A 209 18.90 -16.22 11.83
N GLU A 210 17.88 -16.50 12.64
CA GLU A 210 17.98 -17.47 13.74
C GLU A 210 18.04 -18.92 13.23
N MET A 211 17.46 -19.19 12.07
CA MET A 211 17.45 -20.53 11.45
C MET A 211 18.71 -20.85 10.63
N ASN A 212 19.56 -19.88 10.29
CA ASN A 212 20.79 -20.03 9.52
C ASN A 212 22.04 -19.67 10.31
#